data_475447413d003855c9b7e4415aeb9536
#
_entry.id   475447413d003855c9b7e4415aeb9536
#
_cell.length_a   1.000
_cell.length_b   1.000
_cell.length_c   1.000
_cell.angle_alpha   90.00
_cell.angle_beta   90.00
_cell.angle_gamma   90.00
#
_symmetry.space_group_name_H-M   'P 1'
#
loop_
_entity.id
_entity.type
_entity.pdbx_description
1 polymer ?
#
loop_
_entity_poly.entity_id
_entity_poly.type
_entity_poly.pdbx_seq_one_letter_code
_entity_poly.pdbx_strand_id
1 'polypeptide(L)'
;LVVSAASGAVGSVVGQLGKLMGCKVIGIAGGPEKSKYVTKELKFDQCIDYKNENVVEKLEKYCPNGIDIYFENVGGEITKMVSKFLNKNARVPICGFISKYNSTNIAGEETPFHVLGALNPKPKHRFFVVTEWLNQFEKATSILHEHVKNGDIKFRETITPGFENAPQG
;
A
#
# COMPACT_ATOMS: atom_id res chain seq x y z
N LEU A 1 -8.90 -5.20 3.23
CA LEU A 1 -7.76 -4.73 2.47
C LEU A 1 -6.75 -4.05 3.40
N VAL A 2 -5.49 -4.49 3.35
CA VAL A 2 -4.35 -3.78 3.97
C VAL A 2 -3.50 -3.17 2.86
N VAL A 3 -3.00 -1.94 3.09
CA VAL A 3 -2.17 -1.20 2.12
C VAL A 3 -0.92 -0.70 2.81
N SER A 4 0.26 -1.13 2.37
CA SER A 4 1.53 -0.57 2.84
C SER A 4 1.88 0.73 2.09
N ALA A 5 2.65 1.63 2.71
CA ALA A 5 2.90 3.00 2.25
C ALA A 5 1.59 3.74 1.91
N ALA A 6 0.60 3.64 2.79
CA ALA A 6 -0.78 4.08 2.58
C ALA A 6 -0.94 5.59 2.32
N SER A 7 0.00 6.41 2.76
CA SER A 7 -0.01 7.86 2.53
C SER A 7 0.69 8.30 1.23
N GLY A 8 1.34 7.35 0.53
CA GLY A 8 2.07 7.62 -0.71
C GLY A 8 1.16 7.73 -1.92
N ALA A 9 1.74 8.10 -3.07
CA ALA A 9 0.99 8.35 -4.31
C ALA A 9 0.11 7.16 -4.73
N VAL A 10 0.66 5.94 -4.71
CA VAL A 10 -0.07 4.73 -5.07
C VAL A 10 -0.99 4.27 -3.93
N GLY A 11 -0.44 4.13 -2.71
CA GLY A 11 -1.19 3.58 -1.58
C GLY A 11 -2.44 4.39 -1.22
N SER A 12 -2.38 5.72 -1.33
CA SER A 12 -3.51 6.60 -1.06
C SER A 12 -4.68 6.37 -2.03
N VAL A 13 -4.39 6.18 -3.30
CA VAL A 13 -5.41 5.91 -4.32
C VAL A 13 -5.98 4.50 -4.16
N VAL A 14 -5.11 3.50 -3.98
CA VAL A 14 -5.53 2.10 -3.78
C VAL A 14 -6.51 1.94 -2.62
N GLY A 15 -6.20 2.56 -1.49
CA GLY A 15 -7.09 2.43 -0.34
C GLY A 15 -8.42 3.14 -0.52
N GLN A 16 -8.46 4.31 -1.16
CA GLN A 16 -9.70 5.00 -1.47
C GLN A 16 -10.55 4.21 -2.48
N LEU A 17 -9.96 3.66 -3.54
CA LEU A 17 -10.64 2.73 -4.43
C LEU A 17 -11.18 1.51 -3.67
N GLY A 18 -10.40 0.96 -2.74
CA GLY A 18 -10.86 -0.11 -1.86
C GLY A 18 -12.10 0.28 -1.03
N LYS A 19 -12.14 1.52 -0.51
CA LYS A 19 -13.32 2.05 0.20
C LYS A 19 -14.53 2.15 -0.72
N LEU A 20 -14.37 2.68 -1.93
CA LEU A 20 -15.44 2.76 -2.92
C LEU A 20 -15.98 1.38 -3.32
N MET A 21 -15.13 0.36 -3.29
CA MET A 21 -15.50 -1.04 -3.52
C MET A 21 -16.08 -1.75 -2.29
N GLY A 22 -16.31 -1.07 -1.18
CA GLY A 22 -16.89 -1.63 0.04
C GLY A 22 -15.92 -2.38 0.93
N CYS A 23 -14.60 -2.28 0.73
CA CYS A 23 -13.62 -2.90 1.60
C CYS A 23 -13.51 -2.17 2.95
N LYS A 24 -13.25 -2.94 4.01
CA LYS A 24 -12.59 -2.41 5.20
C LYS A 24 -11.11 -2.21 4.87
N VAL A 25 -10.61 -0.97 5.00
CA VAL A 25 -9.26 -0.60 4.56
C VAL A 25 -8.41 -0.17 5.74
N ILE A 26 -7.28 -0.86 5.93
CA ILE A 26 -6.27 -0.55 6.94
C ILE A 26 -5.00 -0.08 6.23
N GLY A 27 -4.55 1.13 6.54
CA GLY A 27 -3.29 1.66 6.05
C GLY A 27 -2.13 1.32 6.99
N ILE A 28 -0.92 1.23 6.42
CA ILE A 28 0.33 1.23 7.18
C ILE A 28 1.16 2.40 6.66
N ALA A 29 1.49 3.36 7.55
CA ALA A 29 2.26 4.55 7.21
C ALA A 29 3.21 4.90 8.37
N GLY A 30 4.15 5.80 8.17
CA GLY A 30 5.11 6.16 9.22
C GLY A 30 4.89 7.57 9.77
N GLY A 31 4.58 7.66 11.04
CA GLY A 31 4.40 8.90 11.79
C GLY A 31 2.94 9.34 11.92
N PRO A 32 2.63 10.09 12.99
CA PRO A 32 1.26 10.45 13.36
C PRO A 32 0.57 11.34 12.31
N GLU A 33 1.30 12.24 11.67
CA GLU A 33 0.76 13.12 10.63
C GLU A 33 0.25 12.33 9.42
N LYS A 34 1.03 11.33 8.95
CA LYS A 34 0.62 10.46 7.85
C LYS A 34 -0.57 9.58 8.24
N SER A 35 -0.56 9.05 9.46
CA SER A 35 -1.67 8.24 9.98
C SER A 35 -2.96 9.06 10.10
N LYS A 36 -2.86 10.32 10.55
CA LYS A 36 -3.99 11.25 10.59
C LYS A 36 -4.52 11.57 9.20
N TYR A 37 -3.63 11.87 8.24
CA TYR A 37 -4.00 12.10 6.84
C TYR A 37 -4.77 10.91 6.26
N VAL A 38 -4.23 9.69 6.40
CA VAL A 38 -4.84 8.47 5.87
C VAL A 38 -6.23 8.22 6.45
N THR A 39 -6.43 8.44 7.76
CA THR A 39 -7.72 8.17 8.41
C THR A 39 -8.71 9.33 8.26
N LYS A 40 -8.28 10.58 8.39
CA LYS A 40 -9.19 11.74 8.43
C LYS A 40 -9.53 12.27 7.04
N GLU A 41 -8.55 12.32 6.14
CA GLU A 41 -8.73 12.86 4.80
C GLU A 41 -9.07 11.78 3.78
N LEU A 42 -8.29 10.67 3.74
CA LEU A 42 -8.50 9.58 2.80
C LEU A 42 -9.57 8.57 3.24
N LYS A 43 -10.09 8.70 4.48
CA LYS A 43 -11.20 7.90 5.01
C LYS A 43 -10.93 6.39 5.11
N PHE A 44 -9.68 5.98 5.25
CA PHE A 44 -9.39 4.60 5.64
C PHE A 44 -9.97 4.33 7.02
N ASP A 45 -10.39 3.09 7.28
CA ASP A 45 -10.99 2.72 8.55
C ASP A 45 -10.01 2.84 9.72
N GLN A 46 -8.73 2.49 9.47
CA GLN A 46 -7.63 2.65 10.42
C GLN A 46 -6.31 2.89 9.67
N CYS A 47 -5.32 3.40 10.40
CA CYS A 47 -3.94 3.45 9.93
C CYS A 47 -3.02 3.07 11.08
N ILE A 48 -2.05 2.20 10.81
CA ILE A 48 -1.01 1.76 11.73
C ILE A 48 0.22 2.61 11.49
N ASP A 49 0.69 3.29 12.54
CA ASP A 49 1.96 4.00 12.52
C ASP A 49 3.11 3.05 12.85
N TYR A 50 3.72 2.48 11.81
CA TYR A 50 4.77 1.46 11.99
C TYR A 50 6.03 1.96 12.72
N LYS A 51 6.18 3.29 12.88
CA LYS A 51 7.32 3.88 13.62
C LYS A 51 7.11 3.92 15.13
N ASN A 52 5.86 4.06 15.56
CA ASN A 52 5.50 4.31 16.95
C ASN A 52 4.58 3.23 17.55
N GLU A 53 4.06 2.32 16.73
CA GLU A 53 3.12 1.30 17.17
C GLU A 53 3.62 -0.12 16.84
N ASN A 54 3.19 -1.09 17.62
CA ASN A 54 3.41 -2.50 17.32
C ASN A 54 2.47 -2.94 16.18
N VAL A 55 3.04 -3.14 14.99
CA VAL A 55 2.26 -3.46 13.78
C VAL A 55 1.48 -4.77 13.95
N VAL A 56 2.08 -5.80 14.58
CA VAL A 56 1.46 -7.11 14.76
C VAL A 56 0.22 -7.00 15.65
N GLU A 57 0.33 -6.35 16.81
CA GLU A 57 -0.78 -6.13 17.73
C GLU A 57 -1.91 -5.32 17.10
N LYS A 58 -1.55 -4.30 16.30
CA LYS A 58 -2.55 -3.50 15.60
C LYS A 58 -3.23 -4.26 14.48
N LEU A 59 -2.51 -5.11 13.74
CA LEU A 59 -3.10 -5.97 12.72
C LEU A 59 -4.06 -6.99 13.37
N GLU A 60 -3.68 -7.60 14.48
CA GLU A 60 -4.56 -8.50 15.23
C GLU A 60 -5.86 -7.79 15.64
N LYS A 61 -5.75 -6.59 16.17
CA LYS A 61 -6.90 -5.78 16.59
C LYS A 61 -7.79 -5.34 15.42
N TYR A 62 -7.18 -4.87 14.32
CA TYR A 62 -7.92 -4.25 13.22
C TYR A 62 -8.36 -5.26 12.16
N CYS A 63 -7.72 -6.41 12.10
CA CYS A 63 -8.02 -7.49 11.16
C CYS A 63 -8.36 -8.82 11.90
N PRO A 64 -9.34 -8.85 12.82
CA PRO A 64 -9.63 -10.04 13.63
C PRO A 64 -10.06 -11.26 12.79
N ASN A 65 -10.55 -11.03 11.57
CA ASN A 65 -10.94 -12.07 10.62
C ASN A 65 -9.87 -12.33 9.56
N GLY A 66 -8.64 -11.85 9.78
CA GLY A 66 -7.55 -11.96 8.83
C GLY A 66 -7.61 -10.94 7.68
N ILE A 67 -6.75 -11.15 6.69
CA ILE A 67 -6.53 -10.23 5.57
C ILE A 67 -6.77 -10.97 4.25
N ASP A 68 -7.73 -10.49 3.45
CA ASP A 68 -8.06 -11.09 2.15
C ASP A 68 -7.27 -10.45 0.99
N ILE A 69 -6.90 -9.18 1.15
CA ILE A 69 -6.10 -8.45 0.16
C ILE A 69 -5.02 -7.66 0.87
N TYR A 70 -3.77 -7.84 0.43
CA TYR A 70 -2.64 -7.01 0.85
C TYR A 70 -2.01 -6.35 -0.36
N PHE A 71 -2.10 -5.03 -0.46
CA PHE A 71 -1.43 -4.28 -1.52
C PHE A 71 -0.02 -3.89 -1.07
N GLU A 72 0.97 -4.52 -1.70
CA GLU A 72 2.36 -4.47 -1.28
C GLU A 72 3.16 -3.40 -2.02
N ASN A 73 3.72 -2.44 -1.27
CA ASN A 73 4.60 -1.39 -1.77
C ASN A 73 5.98 -1.35 -1.09
N VAL A 74 6.16 -2.01 0.07
CA VAL A 74 7.28 -1.76 0.97
C VAL A 74 8.28 -2.90 1.04
N GLY A 75 7.82 -4.13 1.16
CA GLY A 75 8.71 -5.28 1.39
C GLY A 75 9.23 -5.39 2.83
N GLY A 76 10.24 -6.25 3.03
CA GLY A 76 10.97 -6.38 4.28
C GLY A 76 10.09 -6.79 5.47
N GLU A 77 10.32 -6.19 6.62
CA GLU A 77 9.63 -6.53 7.87
C GLU A 77 8.11 -6.30 7.80
N ILE A 78 7.64 -5.30 7.04
CA ILE A 78 6.20 -5.06 6.88
C ILE A 78 5.54 -6.26 6.20
N THR A 79 6.13 -6.79 5.13
CA THR A 79 5.61 -8.01 4.48
C THR A 79 5.55 -9.18 5.46
N LYS A 80 6.60 -9.40 6.26
CA LYS A 80 6.66 -10.49 7.24
C LYS A 80 5.57 -10.36 8.31
N MET A 81 5.36 -9.16 8.80
CA MET A 81 4.32 -8.91 9.81
C MET A 81 2.92 -9.14 9.23
N VAL A 82 2.61 -8.56 8.07
CA VAL A 82 1.32 -8.70 7.41
C VAL A 82 1.04 -10.15 6.99
N SER A 83 2.05 -10.87 6.54
CA SER A 83 1.91 -12.25 6.04
C SER A 83 1.34 -13.22 7.09
N LYS A 84 1.54 -12.94 8.39
CA LYS A 84 1.02 -13.75 9.50
C LYS A 84 -0.52 -13.73 9.60
N PHE A 85 -1.16 -12.75 8.99
CA PHE A 85 -2.61 -12.52 9.06
C PHE A 85 -3.33 -12.78 7.73
N LEU A 86 -2.62 -13.24 6.70
CA LEU A 86 -3.24 -13.53 5.40
C LEU A 86 -4.17 -14.71 5.47
N ASN A 87 -5.39 -14.52 5.00
CA ASN A 87 -6.39 -15.58 4.88
C ASN A 87 -6.00 -16.60 3.79
N LYS A 88 -6.55 -17.80 3.88
CA LYS A 88 -6.54 -18.77 2.79
C LYS A 88 -7.15 -18.11 1.54
N ASN A 89 -6.45 -18.18 0.41
CA ASN A 89 -6.83 -17.52 -0.85
C ASN A 89 -6.65 -15.99 -0.86
N ALA A 90 -5.95 -15.42 0.12
CA ALA A 90 -5.60 -13.99 0.07
C ALA A 90 -4.88 -13.64 -1.25
N ARG A 91 -5.10 -12.40 -1.69
CA ARG A 91 -4.51 -11.86 -2.92
C ARG A 91 -3.51 -10.77 -2.55
N VAL A 92 -2.30 -10.89 -3.07
CA VAL A 92 -1.22 -9.94 -2.80
C VAL A 92 -0.67 -9.41 -4.13
N PRO A 93 -1.24 -8.32 -4.69
CA PRO A 93 -0.58 -7.59 -5.75
C PRO A 93 0.66 -6.90 -5.18
N ILE A 94 1.81 -7.19 -5.78
CA ILE A 94 3.10 -6.60 -5.41
C ILE A 94 3.39 -5.49 -6.41
N CYS A 95 3.21 -4.25 -5.98
CA CYS A 95 3.51 -3.05 -6.76
C CYS A 95 4.99 -2.67 -6.67
N GLY A 96 5.58 -2.90 -5.50
CA GLY A 96 6.97 -2.61 -5.24
C GLY A 96 7.43 -3.11 -3.89
N PHE A 97 8.69 -2.90 -3.58
CA PHE A 97 9.30 -3.22 -2.29
C PHE A 97 10.38 -2.18 -1.97
N ILE A 98 9.92 -0.92 -1.83
CA ILE A 98 10.77 0.28 -1.73
C ILE A 98 11.82 0.21 -0.61
N SER A 99 11.58 -0.58 0.44
CA SER A 99 12.57 -0.79 1.51
C SER A 99 13.88 -1.42 1.05
N LYS A 100 13.90 -1.99 -0.17
CA LYS A 100 15.05 -2.69 -0.74
C LYS A 100 15.71 -1.98 -1.91
N TYR A 101 15.14 -0.87 -2.42
CA TYR A 101 15.64 -0.20 -3.62
C TYR A 101 17.05 0.39 -3.46
N ASN A 102 17.44 0.74 -2.23
CA ASN A 102 18.78 1.26 -1.94
C ASN A 102 19.78 0.18 -1.50
N SER A 103 19.39 -1.11 -1.55
CA SER A 103 20.31 -2.19 -1.23
C SER A 103 21.39 -2.32 -2.31
N THR A 104 22.65 -2.45 -1.89
CA THR A 104 23.78 -2.70 -2.76
C THR A 104 23.85 -4.14 -3.28
N ASN A 105 23.07 -5.04 -2.70
CA ASN A 105 22.99 -6.46 -3.08
C ASN A 105 21.55 -6.96 -3.11
N ILE A 106 20.75 -6.45 -4.05
CA ILE A 106 19.34 -6.84 -4.19
C ILE A 106 19.16 -8.35 -4.38
N ALA A 107 20.08 -9.00 -5.07
CA ALA A 107 20.01 -10.45 -5.31
C ALA A 107 20.12 -11.30 -4.03
N GLY A 108 20.76 -10.78 -2.98
CA GLY A 108 20.85 -11.42 -1.67
C GLY A 108 19.75 -11.04 -0.69
N GLU A 109 18.87 -10.11 -1.07
CA GLU A 109 17.80 -9.62 -0.20
C GLU A 109 16.58 -10.53 -0.21
N GLU A 110 16.00 -10.70 0.97
CA GLU A 110 14.69 -11.33 1.08
C GLU A 110 13.60 -10.39 0.55
N THR A 111 12.96 -10.80 -0.52
CA THR A 111 11.89 -10.04 -1.18
C THR A 111 10.50 -10.53 -0.75
N PRO A 112 9.42 -9.80 -1.04
CA PRO A 112 8.05 -10.28 -0.82
C PRO A 112 7.78 -11.65 -1.45
N PHE A 113 8.40 -11.98 -2.57
CA PHE A 113 8.26 -13.30 -3.22
C PHE A 113 8.75 -14.45 -2.34
N HIS A 114 9.88 -14.27 -1.67
CA HIS A 114 10.43 -15.27 -0.75
C HIS A 114 9.50 -15.47 0.45
N VAL A 115 9.08 -14.36 1.08
CA VAL A 115 8.19 -14.41 2.25
C VAL A 115 6.85 -15.06 1.90
N LEU A 116 6.18 -14.58 0.85
CA LEU A 116 4.85 -15.07 0.47
C LEU A 116 4.90 -16.48 -0.14
N GLY A 117 6.00 -16.78 -0.84
CA GLY A 117 6.23 -18.09 -1.46
C GLY A 117 6.43 -19.21 -0.45
N ALA A 118 6.96 -18.91 0.73
CA ALA A 118 7.19 -19.87 1.82
C ALA A 118 5.95 -20.17 2.68
N LEU A 119 4.85 -19.41 2.51
CA LEU A 119 3.63 -19.61 3.28
C LEU A 119 2.86 -20.87 2.86
N ASN A 120 2.22 -21.52 3.84
CA ASN A 120 1.29 -22.61 3.62
C ASN A 120 0.00 -22.40 4.44
N PRO A 121 -1.17 -22.15 3.80
CA PRO A 121 -1.36 -22.07 2.35
C PRO A 121 -0.72 -20.83 1.73
N LYS A 122 -0.19 -21.00 0.51
CA LYS A 122 0.43 -19.91 -0.24
C LYS A 122 -0.64 -18.96 -0.78
N PRO A 123 -0.51 -17.62 -0.55
CA PRO A 123 -1.45 -16.64 -1.12
C PRO A 123 -1.25 -16.49 -2.63
N LYS A 124 -2.28 -16.02 -3.32
CA LYS A 124 -2.15 -15.63 -4.72
C LYS A 124 -1.38 -14.31 -4.77
N HIS A 125 -0.13 -14.33 -5.20
CA HIS A 125 0.68 -13.13 -5.31
C HIS A 125 1.28 -12.97 -6.69
N ARG A 126 1.41 -11.72 -7.14
CA ARG A 126 1.96 -11.35 -8.43
C ARG A 126 2.58 -9.97 -8.37
N PHE A 127 3.78 -9.84 -8.91
CA PHE A 127 4.35 -8.54 -9.25
C PHE A 127 3.73 -8.04 -10.55
N PHE A 128 3.54 -6.74 -10.65
CA PHE A 128 3.01 -6.09 -11.84
C PHE A 128 3.70 -4.74 -12.09
N VAL A 129 3.71 -4.34 -13.33
CA VAL A 129 4.13 -3.00 -13.74
C VAL A 129 3.03 -2.34 -14.56
N VAL A 130 2.89 -1.03 -14.44
CA VAL A 130 1.79 -0.28 -15.10
C VAL A 130 1.79 -0.45 -16.62
N THR A 131 2.94 -0.69 -17.22
CA THR A 131 3.09 -0.90 -18.67
C THR A 131 2.33 -2.12 -19.20
N GLU A 132 1.97 -3.08 -18.36
CA GLU A 132 1.14 -4.22 -18.74
C GLU A 132 -0.29 -3.81 -19.16
N TRP A 133 -0.73 -2.61 -18.79
CA TRP A 133 -2.09 -2.09 -19.04
C TRP A 133 -2.10 -0.78 -19.83
N LEU A 134 -1.06 -0.49 -20.61
CA LEU A 134 -1.02 0.73 -21.43
C LEU A 134 -2.24 0.86 -22.37
N ASN A 135 -2.74 -0.24 -22.87
CA ASN A 135 -3.96 -0.28 -23.71
C ASN A 135 -5.25 0.09 -22.94
N GLN A 136 -5.21 0.16 -21.62
CA GLN A 136 -6.33 0.56 -20.76
C GLN A 136 -6.09 1.92 -20.08
N PHE A 137 -5.01 2.61 -20.43
CA PHE A 137 -4.60 3.84 -19.77
C PHE A 137 -5.67 4.93 -19.80
N GLU A 138 -6.25 5.18 -20.97
CA GLU A 138 -7.31 6.19 -21.13
C GLU A 138 -8.54 5.86 -20.29
N LYS A 139 -8.96 4.59 -20.29
CA LYS A 139 -10.09 4.14 -19.46
C LYS A 139 -9.82 4.33 -17.97
N ALA A 140 -8.63 3.94 -17.52
CA ALA A 140 -8.25 4.09 -16.12
C ALA A 140 -8.17 5.55 -15.69
N THR A 141 -7.59 6.41 -16.53
CA THR A 141 -7.48 7.85 -16.32
C THR A 141 -8.86 8.50 -16.24
N SER A 142 -9.78 8.15 -17.13
CA SER A 142 -11.16 8.67 -17.12
C SER A 142 -11.89 8.31 -15.83
N ILE A 143 -11.78 7.05 -15.36
CA ILE A 143 -12.40 6.60 -14.12
C ILE A 143 -11.83 7.37 -12.93
N LEU A 144 -10.51 7.50 -12.84
CA LEU A 144 -9.86 8.25 -11.74
C LEU A 144 -10.22 9.73 -11.78
N HIS A 145 -10.27 10.33 -12.97
CA HIS A 145 -10.69 11.72 -13.16
C HIS A 145 -12.10 11.97 -12.62
N GLU A 146 -13.06 11.10 -12.92
CA GLU A 146 -14.42 11.20 -12.41
C GLU A 146 -14.47 11.14 -10.88
N HIS A 147 -13.78 10.18 -10.28
CA HIS A 147 -13.71 10.05 -8.82
C HIS A 147 -13.06 11.27 -8.15
N VAL A 148 -12.02 11.83 -8.75
CA VAL A 148 -11.39 13.07 -8.26
C VAL A 148 -12.35 14.25 -8.39
N LYS A 149 -13.00 14.41 -9.54
CA LYS A 149 -13.97 15.48 -9.81
C LYS A 149 -15.16 15.44 -8.84
N ASN A 150 -15.63 14.25 -8.50
CA ASN A 150 -16.73 14.03 -7.57
C ASN A 150 -16.31 14.16 -6.09
N GLY A 151 -15.01 14.27 -5.81
CA GLY A 151 -14.47 14.31 -4.44
C GLY A 151 -14.40 12.95 -3.74
N ASP A 152 -14.63 11.84 -4.46
CA ASP A 152 -14.55 10.48 -3.97
C ASP A 152 -13.09 10.08 -3.67
N ILE A 153 -12.15 10.55 -4.52
CA ILE A 153 -10.71 10.36 -4.36
C ILE A 153 -10.07 11.73 -4.11
N LYS A 154 -9.33 11.81 -3.02
CA LYS A 154 -8.50 12.96 -2.66
C LYS A 154 -7.04 12.64 -2.88
N PHE A 155 -6.28 13.62 -3.29
CA PHE A 155 -4.83 13.53 -3.40
C PHE A 155 -4.17 14.77 -2.78
N ARG A 156 -2.90 14.64 -2.45
CA ARG A 156 -2.09 15.72 -1.90
C ARG A 156 -0.75 15.75 -2.61
N GLU A 157 -0.32 16.94 -2.97
CA GLU A 157 0.96 17.18 -3.60
C GLU A 157 1.83 18.07 -2.71
N THR A 158 3.11 17.78 -2.69
CA THR A 158 4.12 18.69 -2.14
C THR A 158 4.90 19.25 -3.33
N ILE A 159 4.80 20.56 -3.55
CA ILE A 159 5.44 21.22 -4.69
C ILE A 159 6.65 21.98 -4.18
N THR A 160 7.83 21.64 -4.71
CA THR A 160 9.06 22.38 -4.49
C THR A 160 9.33 23.24 -5.73
N PRO A 161 9.17 24.57 -5.63
CA PRO A 161 9.33 25.45 -6.79
C PRO A 161 10.82 25.60 -7.18
N GLY A 162 11.07 25.63 -8.48
CA GLY A 162 12.40 25.83 -9.06
C GLY A 162 13.17 24.51 -9.24
N PHE A 163 13.74 24.34 -10.44
CA PHE A 163 14.52 23.15 -10.78
C PHE A 163 15.77 22.98 -9.91
N GLU A 164 16.38 24.10 -9.52
CA GLU A 164 17.53 24.17 -8.61
C GLU A 164 17.26 23.56 -7.24
N ASN A 165 16.00 23.50 -6.83
CA ASN A 165 15.57 22.95 -5.54
C ASN A 165 15.15 21.48 -5.63
N ALA A 166 15.23 20.84 -6.81
CA ALA A 166 14.86 19.44 -6.98
C ALA A 166 15.59 18.45 -6.03
N PRO A 167 16.88 18.67 -5.65
CA PRO A 167 17.54 17.78 -4.69
C PRO A 167 17.00 17.85 -3.26
N GLN A 168 16.25 18.89 -2.90
CA GLN A 168 15.66 19.10 -1.57
C GLN A 168 14.18 18.67 -1.49
N GLY A 169 13.55 18.43 -2.66
CA GLY A 169 12.13 18.08 -2.81
C GLY A 169 11.77 16.63 -2.59
#